data_b8a5d77b8ee1831f6e0e7437fc8eab79
#
_entry.id   b8a5d77b8ee1831f6e0e7437fc8eab79
#
_cell.length_a   1.000
_cell.length_b   1.000
_cell.length_c   1.000
_cell.angle_alpha   90.00
_cell.angle_beta   90.00
_cell.angle_gamma   90.00
#
_symmetry.space_group_name_H-M   'P 1'
#
loop_
_entity.id
_entity.type
_entity.pdbx_description
1 polymer ?
#
loop_
_entity_poly.entity_id
_entity_poly.type
_entity_poly.pdbx_seq_one_letter_code
_entity_poly.pdbx_strand_id
1 'polypeptide(L)'
;FARSLEQIIQAATEFSDVVEPRFRCQIVQANLLDAPPIPTLDLVVCSPPYPNAYSYHLYHMTRMIWLGMDQPRFKKEEIGSHRKYSSNGKNGATAETFKAEFSSILLWLSRKLRQGGYACFVVGDSTLKGQRINNADLIAQAGEAAGFREVMRINRTMQATKKAFNPAIGKIKTENILILENRGKRA
;
A
#
# COMPACT_ATOMS: atom_id res chain seq x y z
N PHE A 1 28.13 7.65 4.88
CA PHE A 1 27.87 6.26 4.48
C PHE A 1 28.26 5.27 5.58
N ALA A 2 29.54 5.24 6.05
CA ALA A 2 30.03 4.29 7.06
C ALA A 2 29.17 4.28 8.33
N ARG A 3 28.94 5.46 8.94
CA ARG A 3 28.09 5.58 10.14
C ARG A 3 26.67 5.03 9.95
N SER A 4 26.07 5.25 8.78
CA SER A 4 24.72 4.70 8.50
C SER A 4 24.76 3.18 8.35
N LEU A 5 25.83 2.64 7.78
CA LEU A 5 26.03 1.19 7.66
C LEU A 5 26.20 0.54 9.05
N GLU A 6 27.03 1.14 9.91
CA GLU A 6 27.20 0.69 11.30
C GLU A 6 25.87 0.65 12.06
N GLN A 7 25.06 1.71 11.94
CA GLN A 7 23.72 1.76 12.57
C GLN A 7 22.79 0.67 12.05
N ILE A 8 22.82 0.37 10.74
CA ILE A 8 22.01 -0.69 10.15
C ILE A 8 22.46 -2.06 10.65
N ILE A 9 23.77 -2.31 10.69
CA ILE A 9 24.33 -3.57 11.18
C ILE A 9 23.96 -3.78 12.65
N GLN A 10 24.14 -2.75 13.48
CA GLN A 10 23.79 -2.80 14.91
C GLN A 10 22.30 -3.11 15.07
N ALA A 11 21.40 -2.37 14.40
CA ALA A 11 19.97 -2.61 14.48
C ALA A 11 19.56 -4.01 14.01
N ALA A 12 20.21 -4.52 12.95
CA ALA A 12 19.95 -5.88 12.46
C ALA A 12 20.41 -6.94 13.46
N THR A 13 21.57 -6.73 14.13
CA THR A 13 22.06 -7.63 15.18
C THR A 13 21.10 -7.64 16.38
N GLU A 14 20.76 -6.45 16.91
CA GLU A 14 19.81 -6.32 18.03
C GLU A 14 18.44 -6.96 17.71
N PHE A 15 17.95 -6.81 16.47
CA PHE A 15 16.74 -7.46 16.03
C PHE A 15 16.87 -8.98 15.98
N SER A 16 18.00 -9.50 15.48
CA SER A 16 18.26 -10.94 15.40
C SER A 16 18.32 -11.61 16.77
N ASP A 17 18.80 -10.89 17.79
CA ASP A 17 18.91 -11.40 19.15
C ASP A 17 17.54 -11.57 19.84
N VAL A 18 16.51 -10.82 19.39
CA VAL A 18 15.17 -10.89 19.98
C VAL A 18 14.16 -11.69 19.14
N VAL A 19 14.53 -12.04 17.92
CA VAL A 19 13.64 -12.82 17.04
C VAL A 19 13.70 -14.30 17.41
N GLU A 20 12.54 -14.93 17.57
CA GLU A 20 12.42 -16.37 17.76
C GLU A 20 13.12 -17.14 16.62
N PRO A 21 14.12 -18.01 16.88
CA PRO A 21 14.88 -18.70 15.83
C PRO A 21 14.03 -19.59 14.90
N ARG A 22 12.83 -19.99 15.36
CA ARG A 22 11.87 -20.78 14.55
C ARG A 22 11.03 -19.94 13.62
N PHE A 23 11.12 -18.60 13.70
CA PHE A 23 10.37 -17.70 12.83
C PHE A 23 10.85 -17.85 11.39
N ARG A 24 9.93 -18.07 10.47
CA ARG A 24 10.25 -18.19 9.04
C ARG A 24 9.75 -16.97 8.30
N CYS A 25 10.64 -16.33 7.56
CA CYS A 25 10.31 -15.25 6.65
C CYS A 25 10.33 -15.75 5.21
N GLN A 26 9.31 -15.43 4.44
CA GLN A 26 9.26 -15.68 3.01
C GLN A 26 9.03 -14.35 2.28
N ILE A 27 9.89 -14.04 1.31
CA ILE A 27 9.74 -12.88 0.43
C ILE A 27 9.23 -13.36 -0.91
N VAL A 28 8.07 -12.85 -1.33
CA VAL A 28 7.46 -13.13 -2.63
C VAL A 28 7.45 -11.84 -3.45
N GLN A 29 8.21 -11.82 -4.54
CA GLN A 29 8.19 -10.71 -5.50
C GLN A 29 7.10 -10.98 -6.55
N ALA A 30 5.98 -10.27 -6.45
CA ALA A 30 4.86 -10.43 -7.37
C ALA A 30 4.02 -9.16 -7.46
N ASN A 31 3.27 -9.03 -8.55
CA ASN A 31 2.21 -8.04 -8.68
C ASN A 31 0.93 -8.62 -8.06
N LEU A 32 0.31 -7.90 -7.12
CA LEU A 32 -0.91 -8.36 -6.46
C LEU A 32 -2.11 -8.46 -7.42
N LEU A 33 -2.11 -7.71 -8.52
CA LEU A 33 -3.15 -7.80 -9.54
C LEU A 33 -3.11 -9.12 -10.31
N ASP A 34 -1.96 -9.82 -10.30
CA ASP A 34 -1.80 -11.15 -10.91
C ASP A 34 -2.22 -12.29 -9.97
N ALA A 35 -2.80 -11.94 -8.80
CA ALA A 35 -3.29 -12.90 -7.82
C ALA A 35 -2.27 -14.00 -7.44
N PRO A 36 -1.06 -13.63 -6.96
CA PRO A 36 0.02 -14.58 -6.74
C PRO A 36 -0.36 -15.72 -5.77
N PRO A 37 0.17 -16.94 -5.99
CA PRO A 37 -0.05 -18.04 -5.08
C PRO A 37 0.75 -17.81 -3.78
N ILE A 38 0.04 -17.63 -2.69
CA ILE A 38 0.60 -17.54 -1.33
C ILE A 38 -0.19 -18.45 -0.39
N PRO A 39 0.37 -18.85 0.75
CA PRO A 39 -0.36 -19.58 1.78
C PRO A 39 -1.57 -18.80 2.31
N THR A 40 -2.42 -19.49 3.06
CA THR A 40 -3.48 -18.83 3.85
C THR A 40 -2.86 -17.94 4.92
N LEU A 41 -3.44 -16.76 5.09
CA LEU A 41 -2.99 -15.72 6.01
C LEU A 41 -3.94 -15.59 7.19
N ASP A 42 -3.42 -15.25 8.35
CA ASP A 42 -4.18 -14.89 9.55
C ASP A 42 -4.38 -13.37 9.65
N LEU A 43 -3.37 -12.61 9.22
CA LEU A 43 -3.32 -11.17 9.32
C LEU A 43 -2.62 -10.57 8.10
N VAL A 44 -3.13 -9.44 7.63
CA VAL A 44 -2.48 -8.59 6.64
C VAL A 44 -2.24 -7.22 7.24
N VAL A 45 -1.03 -6.69 7.09
CA VAL A 45 -0.68 -5.30 7.44
C VAL A 45 -0.01 -4.66 6.23
N CYS A 46 -0.60 -3.59 5.74
CA CYS A 46 -0.14 -2.94 4.51
C CYS A 46 -0.31 -1.42 4.57
N SER A 47 0.69 -0.70 4.07
CA SER A 47 0.56 0.70 3.68
C SER A 47 0.57 0.74 2.16
N PRO A 48 -0.61 0.73 1.49
CA PRO A 48 -0.67 0.68 0.04
C PRO A 48 -0.24 2.00 -0.59
N PRO A 49 0.11 2.02 -1.88
CA PRO A 49 0.36 3.27 -2.57
C PRO A 49 -0.91 4.13 -2.60
N TYR A 50 -0.75 5.44 -2.38
CA TYR A 50 -1.87 6.38 -2.41
C TYR A 50 -2.02 6.97 -3.82
N PRO A 51 -3.25 7.07 -4.35
CA PRO A 51 -3.48 7.69 -5.64
C PRO A 51 -2.91 9.11 -5.68
N ASN A 52 -2.18 9.42 -6.75
CA ASN A 52 -1.60 10.75 -6.99
C ASN A 52 -0.56 11.23 -5.95
N ALA A 53 -0.09 10.37 -5.04
CA ALA A 53 0.91 10.77 -4.04
C ALA A 53 2.32 10.81 -4.64
N TYR A 54 2.77 9.70 -5.22
CA TYR A 54 4.13 9.55 -5.76
C TYR A 54 4.12 8.81 -7.09
N SER A 55 5.15 9.06 -7.90
CA SER A 55 5.55 8.18 -9.01
C SER A 55 6.67 7.29 -8.50
N TYR A 56 6.31 6.12 -7.96
CA TYR A 56 7.26 5.24 -7.27
C TYR A 56 8.38 4.75 -8.19
N HIS A 57 8.09 4.54 -9.48
CA HIS A 57 9.10 4.20 -10.49
C HIS A 57 10.19 5.27 -10.65
N LEU A 58 9.88 6.55 -10.38
CA LEU A 58 10.87 7.63 -10.38
C LEU A 58 11.55 7.75 -9.01
N TYR A 59 10.77 7.68 -7.94
CA TYR A 59 11.29 7.78 -6.59
C TYR A 59 12.31 6.69 -6.26
N HIS A 60 12.09 5.49 -6.79
CA HIS A 60 12.98 4.34 -6.60
C HIS A 60 13.90 4.07 -7.79
N MET A 61 13.98 4.95 -8.79
CA MET A 61 14.71 4.72 -10.04
C MET A 61 16.16 4.24 -9.80
N THR A 62 16.93 4.94 -8.97
CA THR A 62 18.31 4.56 -8.66
C THR A 62 18.40 3.18 -8.02
N ARG A 63 17.50 2.88 -7.07
CA ARG A 63 17.46 1.56 -6.42
C ARG A 63 17.10 0.46 -7.42
N MET A 64 16.14 0.72 -8.31
CA MET A 64 15.72 -0.23 -9.34
C MET A 64 16.86 -0.54 -10.31
N ILE A 65 17.62 0.47 -10.73
CA ILE A 65 18.83 0.28 -11.57
C ILE A 65 19.85 -0.60 -10.84
N TRP A 66 20.14 -0.31 -9.57
CA TRP A 66 21.07 -1.08 -8.76
C TRP A 66 20.65 -2.54 -8.58
N LEU A 67 19.35 -2.81 -8.49
CA LEU A 67 18.78 -4.14 -8.31
C LEU A 67 18.49 -4.84 -9.64
N GLY A 68 18.82 -4.24 -10.79
CA GLY A 68 18.53 -4.81 -12.11
C GLY A 68 17.03 -4.97 -12.41
N MET A 69 16.17 -4.14 -11.80
CA MET A 69 14.73 -4.20 -11.99
C MET A 69 14.30 -3.50 -13.28
N ASP A 70 13.26 -4.05 -13.95
CA ASP A 70 12.65 -3.46 -15.15
C ASP A 70 11.77 -2.26 -14.78
N GLN A 71 12.34 -1.07 -14.86
CA GLN A 71 11.65 0.18 -14.56
C GLN A 71 10.50 0.50 -15.53
N PRO A 72 10.61 0.29 -16.87
CA PRO A 72 9.49 0.44 -17.78
C PRO A 72 8.29 -0.45 -17.45
N ARG A 73 8.55 -1.69 -17.10
CA ARG A 73 7.52 -2.63 -16.66
C ARG A 73 6.87 -2.16 -15.37
N PHE A 74 7.66 -1.82 -14.35
CA PHE A 74 7.16 -1.32 -13.07
C PHE A 74 6.27 -0.08 -13.25
N LYS A 75 6.67 0.86 -14.13
CA LYS A 75 5.88 2.06 -14.45
C LYS A 75 4.47 1.73 -14.98
N LYS A 76 4.32 0.66 -15.75
CA LYS A 76 3.02 0.22 -16.28
C LYS A 76 2.16 -0.42 -15.19
N GLU A 77 2.77 -1.21 -14.33
CA GLU A 77 2.12 -2.02 -13.30
C GLU A 77 1.85 -1.24 -12.01
N GLU A 78 2.49 -0.08 -11.84
CA GLU A 78 2.42 0.74 -10.62
C GLU A 78 0.98 1.20 -10.33
N ILE A 79 0.48 0.85 -9.15
CA ILE A 79 -0.79 1.33 -8.62
C ILE A 79 -0.57 2.71 -8.00
N GLY A 80 -1.53 3.64 -8.17
CA GLY A 80 -1.50 4.94 -7.50
C GLY A 80 -0.49 5.98 -8.05
N SER A 81 0.21 5.70 -9.15
CA SER A 81 1.24 6.57 -9.70
C SER A 81 0.75 8.00 -9.96
N HIS A 82 1.46 9.01 -9.43
CA HIS A 82 1.15 10.43 -9.65
C HIS A 82 0.98 10.76 -11.15
N ARG A 83 1.87 10.28 -12.01
CA ARG A 83 1.78 10.54 -13.46
C ARG A 83 0.54 9.94 -14.11
N LYS A 84 0.10 8.76 -13.66
CA LYS A 84 -1.10 8.09 -14.16
C LYS A 84 -2.35 8.91 -13.80
N TYR A 85 -2.39 9.51 -12.61
CA TYR A 85 -3.54 10.25 -12.08
C TYR A 85 -3.51 11.75 -12.38
N SER A 86 -2.34 12.35 -12.63
CA SER A 86 -2.22 13.76 -13.01
C SER A 86 -2.41 14.02 -14.51
N SER A 87 -2.47 12.97 -15.34
CA SER A 87 -2.70 13.12 -16.76
C SER A 87 -4.10 13.68 -17.04
N ASN A 88 -4.16 14.79 -17.78
CA ASN A 88 -5.41 15.39 -18.25
C ASN A 88 -5.96 14.71 -19.53
N GLY A 89 -5.29 13.68 -20.03
CA GLY A 89 -5.74 12.92 -21.20
C GLY A 89 -7.00 12.09 -20.92
N LYS A 90 -7.73 11.71 -21.98
CA LYS A 90 -8.93 10.87 -21.90
C LYS A 90 -8.70 9.54 -21.17
N ASN A 91 -7.44 9.08 -21.12
CA ASN A 91 -7.03 7.81 -20.49
C ASN A 91 -6.37 8.01 -19.10
N GLY A 92 -6.50 9.18 -18.48
CA GLY A 92 -5.99 9.43 -17.13
C GLY A 92 -6.71 8.58 -16.09
N ALA A 93 -5.98 8.02 -15.12
CA ALA A 93 -6.56 7.26 -14.03
C ALA A 93 -7.43 8.16 -13.13
N THR A 94 -8.47 7.58 -12.56
CA THR A 94 -9.47 8.25 -11.72
C THR A 94 -9.60 7.51 -10.37
N ALA A 95 -10.40 8.04 -9.46
CA ALA A 95 -10.76 7.35 -8.23
C ALA A 95 -11.37 5.96 -8.51
N GLU A 96 -12.15 5.84 -9.60
CA GLU A 96 -12.74 4.56 -10.03
C GLU A 96 -11.67 3.56 -10.48
N THR A 97 -10.60 4.03 -11.14
CA THR A 97 -9.46 3.16 -11.50
C THR A 97 -8.82 2.57 -10.25
N PHE A 98 -8.56 3.40 -9.24
CA PHE A 98 -8.00 2.95 -7.96
C PHE A 98 -8.94 1.97 -7.24
N LYS A 99 -10.23 2.29 -7.20
CA LYS A 99 -11.25 1.42 -6.61
C LYS A 99 -11.30 0.06 -7.30
N ALA A 100 -11.22 0.02 -8.63
CA ALA A 100 -11.22 -1.23 -9.40
C ALA A 100 -9.97 -2.07 -9.13
N GLU A 101 -8.77 -1.45 -9.11
CA GLU A 101 -7.52 -2.12 -8.76
C GLU A 101 -7.61 -2.71 -7.33
N PHE A 102 -8.07 -1.94 -6.36
CA PHE A 102 -8.27 -2.42 -4.98
C PHE A 102 -9.36 -3.48 -4.85
N SER A 103 -10.44 -3.39 -5.61
CA SER A 103 -11.47 -4.43 -5.62
C SER A 103 -10.92 -5.77 -6.05
N SER A 104 -10.05 -5.81 -7.07
CA SER A 104 -9.38 -7.02 -7.51
C SER A 104 -8.46 -7.60 -6.43
N ILE A 105 -7.67 -6.73 -5.78
CA ILE A 105 -6.77 -7.12 -4.68
C ILE A 105 -7.56 -7.67 -3.49
N LEU A 106 -8.63 -6.97 -3.08
CA LEU A 106 -9.44 -7.41 -1.93
C LEU A 106 -10.21 -8.68 -2.22
N LEU A 107 -10.68 -8.87 -3.46
CA LEU A 107 -11.29 -10.14 -3.88
C LEU A 107 -10.30 -11.31 -3.85
N TRP A 108 -9.05 -11.10 -4.27
CA TRP A 108 -7.99 -12.08 -4.12
C TRP A 108 -7.67 -12.33 -2.64
N LEU A 109 -7.54 -11.25 -1.85
CA LEU A 109 -7.20 -11.32 -0.44
C LEU A 109 -8.29 -12.04 0.39
N SER A 110 -9.59 -11.88 0.03
CA SER A 110 -10.69 -12.58 0.70
C SER A 110 -10.60 -14.12 0.60
N ARG A 111 -9.88 -14.60 -0.43
CA ARG A 111 -9.64 -16.05 -0.63
C ARG A 111 -8.36 -16.53 0.08
N LYS A 112 -7.45 -15.59 0.40
CA LYS A 112 -6.15 -15.90 1.01
C LYS A 112 -6.14 -15.66 2.51
N LEU A 113 -6.88 -14.68 2.99
CA LEU A 113 -7.05 -14.41 4.41
C LEU A 113 -8.14 -15.37 4.96
N ARG A 114 -7.84 -16.08 6.04
CA ARG A 114 -8.86 -16.95 6.65
C ARG A 114 -10.10 -16.17 7.06
N GLN A 115 -11.23 -16.85 7.14
CA GLN A 115 -12.45 -16.26 7.71
C GLN A 115 -12.20 -15.86 9.17
N GLY A 116 -12.64 -14.68 9.56
CA GLY A 116 -12.33 -14.06 10.85
C GLY A 116 -10.92 -13.49 10.95
N GLY A 117 -10.09 -13.57 9.91
CA GLY A 117 -8.79 -12.89 9.83
C GLY A 117 -8.95 -11.40 9.53
N TYR A 118 -7.90 -10.62 9.80
CA TYR A 118 -7.93 -9.17 9.69
C TYR A 118 -6.96 -8.63 8.64
N ALA A 119 -7.40 -7.58 7.94
CA ALA A 119 -6.55 -6.79 7.06
C ALA A 119 -6.49 -5.34 7.57
N CYS A 120 -5.30 -4.88 7.92
CA CYS A 120 -5.02 -3.54 8.40
C CYS A 120 -4.37 -2.71 7.29
N PHE A 121 -5.01 -1.63 6.88
CA PHE A 121 -4.48 -0.71 5.87
C PHE A 121 -4.19 0.64 6.49
N VAL A 122 -2.94 1.12 6.34
CA VAL A 122 -2.58 2.49 6.69
C VAL A 122 -2.64 3.32 5.42
N VAL A 123 -3.59 4.24 5.34
CA VAL A 123 -3.86 4.99 4.11
C VAL A 123 -4.21 6.44 4.38
N GLY A 124 -3.53 7.34 3.67
CA GLY A 124 -3.82 8.78 3.68
C GLY A 124 -4.80 9.16 2.59
N ASP A 125 -5.39 10.35 2.72
CA ASP A 125 -6.24 10.92 1.68
C ASP A 125 -5.39 11.38 0.48
N SER A 126 -6.04 11.45 -0.68
CA SER A 126 -5.47 11.93 -1.93
C SER A 126 -6.20 13.17 -2.43
N THR A 127 -5.53 13.92 -3.31
CA THR A 127 -6.17 14.97 -4.08
C THR A 127 -6.10 14.61 -5.56
N LEU A 128 -7.25 14.41 -6.20
CA LEU A 128 -7.36 14.09 -7.62
C LEU A 128 -8.10 15.23 -8.32
N LYS A 129 -7.45 15.89 -9.28
CA LYS A 129 -8.05 17.01 -10.05
C LYS A 129 -8.69 18.09 -9.15
N GLY A 130 -8.02 18.42 -8.05
CA GLY A 130 -8.50 19.42 -7.08
C GLY A 130 -9.53 18.92 -6.07
N GLN A 131 -10.02 17.70 -6.20
CA GLN A 131 -10.96 17.08 -5.25
C GLN A 131 -10.25 16.20 -4.25
N ARG A 132 -10.58 16.34 -2.97
CA ARG A 132 -10.09 15.45 -1.91
C ARG A 132 -10.84 14.12 -1.98
N ILE A 133 -10.09 13.03 -1.99
CA ILE A 133 -10.57 11.67 -2.02
C ILE A 133 -10.17 10.99 -0.71
N ASN A 134 -11.15 10.46 0.01
CA ASN A 134 -10.89 9.59 1.16
C ASN A 134 -10.62 8.17 0.66
N ASN A 135 -9.35 7.80 0.62
CA ASN A 135 -8.93 6.49 0.12
C ASN A 135 -9.37 5.35 1.06
N ALA A 136 -9.53 5.62 2.36
CA ALA A 136 -10.03 4.62 3.30
C ALA A 136 -11.50 4.24 2.98
N ASP A 137 -12.32 5.21 2.57
CA ASP A 137 -13.72 4.94 2.16
C ASP A 137 -13.76 4.11 0.88
N LEU A 138 -12.88 4.39 -0.09
CA LEU A 138 -12.79 3.60 -1.33
C LEU A 138 -12.40 2.14 -1.05
N ILE A 139 -11.41 1.95 -0.16
CA ILE A 139 -10.95 0.61 0.23
C ILE A 139 -12.04 -0.11 1.04
N ALA A 140 -12.72 0.57 1.97
CA ALA A 140 -13.80 -0.02 2.75
C ALA A 140 -14.97 -0.50 1.87
N GLN A 141 -15.41 0.34 0.92
CA GLN A 141 -16.45 -0.03 -0.05
C GLN A 141 -16.05 -1.21 -0.94
N ALA A 142 -14.80 -1.22 -1.44
CA ALA A 142 -14.28 -2.33 -2.21
C ALA A 142 -14.18 -3.61 -1.35
N GLY A 143 -13.84 -3.45 -0.07
CA GLY A 143 -13.80 -4.54 0.92
C GLY A 143 -15.16 -5.15 1.18
N GLU A 144 -16.18 -4.34 1.38
CA GLU A 144 -17.55 -4.81 1.60
C GLU A 144 -18.03 -5.68 0.41
N ALA A 145 -17.79 -5.23 -0.81
CA ALA A 145 -18.08 -6.00 -2.02
C ALA A 145 -17.30 -7.33 -2.12
N ALA A 146 -16.12 -7.41 -1.49
CA ALA A 146 -15.28 -8.60 -1.47
C ALA A 146 -15.56 -9.54 -0.27
N GLY A 147 -16.51 -9.19 0.62
CA GLY A 147 -16.87 -9.99 1.79
C GLY A 147 -16.14 -9.59 3.08
N PHE A 148 -15.52 -8.42 3.11
CA PHE A 148 -14.97 -7.84 4.34
C PHE A 148 -16.00 -6.96 5.06
N ARG A 149 -15.78 -6.79 6.35
CA ARG A 149 -16.49 -5.83 7.19
C ARG A 149 -15.48 -4.87 7.83
N GLU A 150 -15.71 -3.57 7.72
CA GLU A 150 -14.96 -2.61 8.53
C GLU A 150 -15.31 -2.82 10.01
N VAL A 151 -14.31 -3.07 10.83
CA VAL A 151 -14.46 -3.28 12.28
C VAL A 151 -13.92 -2.13 13.08
N MET A 152 -12.95 -1.39 12.54
CA MET A 152 -12.36 -0.24 13.20
C MET A 152 -11.70 0.70 12.20
N ARG A 153 -11.77 2.00 12.50
CA ARG A 153 -11.02 3.03 11.80
C ARG A 153 -10.40 3.98 12.83
N ILE A 154 -9.10 4.14 12.79
CA ILE A 154 -8.34 5.04 13.66
C ILE A 154 -7.77 6.16 12.81
N ASN A 155 -8.05 7.41 13.16
CA ASN A 155 -7.46 8.57 12.52
C ASN A 155 -6.14 8.94 13.22
N ARG A 156 -5.06 9.02 12.45
CA ARG A 156 -3.75 9.44 12.90
C ARG A 156 -3.41 10.80 12.31
N THR A 157 -3.17 11.80 13.17
CA THR A 157 -2.66 13.09 12.74
C THR A 157 -1.15 12.99 12.51
N MET A 158 -0.70 13.39 11.32
CA MET A 158 0.71 13.42 10.98
C MET A 158 1.32 14.75 11.40
N GLN A 159 2.42 14.69 12.14
CA GLN A 159 3.21 15.90 12.39
C GLN A 159 3.80 16.41 11.09
N ALA A 160 3.64 17.70 10.83
CA ALA A 160 4.21 18.35 9.66
C ALA A 160 5.75 18.35 9.78
N THR A 161 6.41 17.37 9.18
CA THR A 161 7.87 17.38 9.08
C THR A 161 8.30 18.47 8.09
N LYS A 162 9.26 19.29 8.46
CA LYS A 162 9.80 20.40 7.62
C LYS A 162 10.46 19.93 6.31
N LYS A 163 10.57 18.62 6.09
CA LYS A 163 11.27 18.01 4.94
C LYS A 163 10.32 17.35 3.93
N ALA A 164 9.21 17.99 3.58
CA ALA A 164 8.46 17.54 2.40
C ALA A 164 9.26 17.88 1.14
N PHE A 165 9.53 16.92 0.28
CA PHE A 165 10.29 17.07 -0.98
C PHE A 165 9.63 18.08 -1.94
N ASN A 166 8.33 18.30 -1.81
CA ASN A 166 7.59 19.36 -2.47
C ASN A 166 6.51 19.92 -1.54
N PRO A 167 6.71 21.12 -0.96
CA PRO A 167 5.74 21.73 -0.06
C PRO A 167 4.40 22.12 -0.72
N ALA A 168 4.38 22.22 -2.07
CA ALA A 168 3.20 22.62 -2.83
C ALA A 168 2.25 21.42 -3.10
N ILE A 169 2.76 20.19 -3.08
CA ILE A 169 1.93 18.98 -3.19
C ILE A 169 1.45 18.64 -1.79
N GLY A 170 0.17 18.85 -1.55
CA GLY A 170 -0.51 18.83 -0.27
C GLY A 170 0.03 17.81 0.74
N LYS A 171 0.48 18.32 1.87
CA LYS A 171 0.91 17.50 3.00
C LYS A 171 -0.25 16.60 3.43
N ILE A 172 -0.04 15.29 3.42
CA ILE A 172 -0.95 14.37 4.08
C ILE A 172 -0.97 14.75 5.57
N LYS A 173 -2.08 15.32 6.02
CA LYS A 173 -2.25 15.78 7.40
C LYS A 173 -2.77 14.69 8.32
N THR A 174 -3.49 13.75 7.73
CA THR A 174 -4.13 12.64 8.45
C THR A 174 -3.98 11.36 7.66
N GLU A 175 -3.78 10.28 8.35
CA GLU A 175 -3.86 8.91 7.83
C GLU A 175 -4.93 8.15 8.58
N ASN A 176 -5.54 7.20 7.90
CA ASN A 176 -6.49 6.28 8.49
C ASN A 176 -5.82 4.92 8.66
N ILE A 177 -5.94 4.31 9.82
CA ILE A 177 -5.68 2.90 10.02
C ILE A 177 -7.04 2.21 9.92
N LEU A 178 -7.29 1.59 8.77
CA LEU A 178 -8.53 0.91 8.44
C LEU A 178 -8.36 -0.58 8.72
N ILE A 179 -9.21 -1.14 9.57
CA ILE A 179 -9.18 -2.56 9.93
C ILE A 179 -10.44 -3.23 9.38
N LEU A 180 -10.22 -4.18 8.48
CA LEU A 180 -11.24 -4.99 7.83
C LEU A 180 -11.16 -6.43 8.32
N GLU A 181 -12.29 -7.02 8.66
CA GLU A 181 -12.43 -8.44 9.00
C GLU A 181 -12.96 -9.21 7.79
N ASN A 182 -12.31 -10.31 7.43
CA ASN A 182 -12.82 -11.21 6.39
C ASN A 182 -13.99 -12.04 6.93
N ARG A 183 -15.19 -11.77 6.45
CA ARG A 183 -16.40 -12.51 6.82
C ARG A 183 -16.69 -13.70 5.90
N GLY A 184 -15.91 -13.86 4.83
CA GLY A 184 -16.24 -14.76 3.74
C GLY A 184 -17.35 -14.18 2.84
N LYS A 185 -17.55 -14.76 1.68
CA LYS A 185 -18.70 -14.40 0.85
C LYS A 185 -19.98 -14.83 1.58
N ARG A 186 -20.94 -13.93 1.69
CA ARG A 186 -22.31 -14.35 1.96
C ARG A 186 -22.74 -15.24 0.80
N ALA A 187 -23.16 -16.46 1.15
CA ALA A 187 -23.75 -17.39 0.19
C ALA A 187 -25.03 -16.78 -0.40
#